data_67f6c60b27f177257a59864efcad82e1
#
_entry.id   67f6c60b27f177257a59864efcad82e1
#
_cell.length_a   1.000
_cell.length_b   1.000
_cell.length_c   1.000
_cell.angle_alpha   90.00
_cell.angle_beta   90.00
_cell.angle_gamma   90.00
#
_symmetry.space_group_name_H-M   'P 1'
#
loop_
_entity.id
_entity.type
_entity.pdbx_description
1 polymer ?
#
loop_
_entity_poly.entity_id
_entity_poly.type
_entity_poly.pdbx_seq_one_letter_code
_entity_poly.pdbx_strand_id
1 'polypeptide(L)'
;MVRRTAATLVALLAFAPPARAQVHLAETPAAGDCFRYSVELELAGKMIVTQEGNKETIRLEAKARHAFSERTLAAADGLPARSARHYEDAVASAVVDVEKVNRALPDDRRLVVTLRSSEGTFCFSPAGPLTRDELDLVTEHFNPQCLAGLLPGKAVNVGDTWTVAPAAAQAAGQFDGLIKNSLTGKLTAAADGKATFTVEGTAEGIEHGAKVTLTVAATGTFDTNAKRIVGLTWKQKDDREQGPVAPASQVDATVVLKRQSLAEAPKELSDAALATVPKGDVPAALTLLRHADPKGRYSLVYPRDWHVTGQTDQHLIFRLLDKGEFIAQATVVAWKKADAGKHTPADEFKKAVGAAPGWTATRVLEDAETTSPDGRWLYRIVAAGKMDELPVVQSFNLLAGAQGDQAAVTFAMKPEKVKAVGTRDRELVQAIAFPKK
;
A
#
# COMPACT_ATOMS: atom_id res chain seq x y z
N MET A 1 -87.36 22.92 39.95
CA MET A 1 -86.56 23.19 38.75
C MET A 1 -85.16 22.82 39.08
N VAL A 2 -84.69 21.66 38.64
CA VAL A 2 -83.31 21.18 38.87
C VAL A 2 -82.63 21.10 37.49
N ARG A 3 -81.66 21.99 37.25
CA ARG A 3 -80.87 21.98 36.06
C ARG A 3 -79.73 20.95 36.25
N ARG A 4 -79.73 19.89 35.39
CA ARG A 4 -78.56 18.98 35.26
C ARG A 4 -77.57 19.54 34.23
N THR A 5 -76.39 19.84 34.65
CA THR A 5 -75.28 20.18 33.83
C THR A 5 -74.53 18.88 33.42
N ALA A 6 -74.58 18.55 32.15
CA ALA A 6 -73.76 17.44 31.58
C ALA A 6 -72.34 17.92 31.32
N ALA A 7 -71.33 17.33 31.99
CA ALA A 7 -69.93 17.57 31.71
C ALA A 7 -69.48 16.58 30.64
N THR A 8 -69.11 17.10 29.45
CA THR A 8 -68.57 16.31 28.35
C THR A 8 -67.03 16.14 28.59
N LEU A 9 -66.61 14.93 28.89
CA LEU A 9 -65.19 14.56 29.05
C LEU A 9 -64.62 14.32 27.67
N VAL A 10 -63.79 15.26 27.19
CA VAL A 10 -63.00 15.08 25.94
C VAL A 10 -61.72 14.30 26.26
N ALA A 11 -61.68 13.02 25.88
CA ALA A 11 -60.47 12.19 25.97
C ALA A 11 -59.50 12.59 24.87
N LEU A 12 -58.43 13.30 25.23
CA LEU A 12 -57.26 13.49 24.38
C LEU A 12 -56.52 12.15 24.23
N LEU A 13 -56.73 11.46 23.11
CA LEU A 13 -55.85 10.39 22.66
C LEU A 13 -54.51 10.97 22.28
N ALA A 14 -53.51 10.91 23.21
CA ALA A 14 -52.13 11.18 22.90
C ALA A 14 -51.64 10.09 21.93
N PHE A 15 -51.50 10.43 20.65
CA PHE A 15 -50.74 9.62 19.68
C PHE A 15 -49.27 9.64 20.12
N ALA A 16 -48.86 8.61 20.87
CA ALA A 16 -47.45 8.33 21.05
C ALA A 16 -46.84 8.04 19.66
N PRO A 17 -45.80 8.76 19.23
CA PRO A 17 -45.11 8.41 17.98
C PRO A 17 -44.64 6.97 18.09
N PRO A 18 -44.72 6.16 17.01
CA PRO A 18 -44.26 4.80 17.02
C PRO A 18 -42.81 4.79 17.49
N ALA A 19 -42.49 4.04 18.53
CA ALA A 19 -41.14 3.86 19.01
C ALA A 19 -40.31 3.35 17.83
N ARG A 20 -39.45 4.21 17.27
CA ARG A 20 -38.54 3.82 16.20
C ARG A 20 -37.62 2.77 16.78
N ALA A 21 -37.64 1.56 16.21
CA ALA A 21 -36.76 0.49 16.62
C ALA A 21 -35.29 0.92 16.47
N GLN A 22 -34.59 1.01 17.59
CA GLN A 22 -33.16 1.29 17.58
C GLN A 22 -32.42 0.06 17.07
N VAL A 23 -31.41 0.30 16.24
CA VAL A 23 -30.49 -0.74 15.75
C VAL A 23 -29.13 -0.52 16.38
N HIS A 24 -28.58 -1.53 17.03
CA HIS A 24 -27.22 -1.51 17.57
C HIS A 24 -26.22 -1.79 16.44
N LEU A 25 -25.68 -0.72 15.83
CA LEU A 25 -24.69 -0.79 14.76
C LEU A 25 -23.27 -0.82 15.34
N ALA A 26 -22.88 -1.97 15.84
CA ALA A 26 -21.54 -2.22 16.36
C ALA A 26 -21.05 -3.57 15.88
N GLU A 27 -19.81 -3.57 15.41
CA GLU A 27 -19.05 -4.78 15.11
C GLU A 27 -17.83 -4.81 16.03
N THR A 28 -17.66 -5.92 16.76
CA THR A 28 -16.52 -6.10 17.67
C THR A 28 -15.66 -7.24 17.14
N PRO A 29 -14.59 -6.93 16.40
CA PRO A 29 -13.64 -7.95 15.95
C PRO A 29 -12.97 -8.63 17.12
N ALA A 30 -12.81 -9.95 17.03
CA ALA A 30 -12.13 -10.76 18.04
C ALA A 30 -11.11 -11.69 17.38
N ALA A 31 -10.07 -12.03 18.13
CA ALA A 31 -9.13 -13.07 17.70
C ALA A 31 -9.87 -14.40 17.49
N GLY A 32 -9.63 -15.05 16.34
CA GLY A 32 -10.33 -16.25 15.91
C GLY A 32 -11.51 -16.01 14.97
N ASP A 33 -12.04 -14.78 14.85
CA ASP A 33 -13.06 -14.45 13.85
C ASP A 33 -12.57 -14.82 12.44
N CYS A 34 -13.41 -15.56 11.69
CA CYS A 34 -13.09 -16.00 10.33
C CYS A 34 -14.15 -15.52 9.35
N PHE A 35 -13.69 -15.04 8.20
CA PHE A 35 -14.55 -14.53 7.14
C PHE A 35 -14.09 -15.00 5.76
N ARG A 36 -15.02 -15.12 4.82
CA ARG A 36 -14.74 -15.18 3.39
C ARG A 36 -15.13 -13.86 2.75
N TYR A 37 -14.23 -13.32 1.94
CA TYR A 37 -14.39 -12.08 1.19
C TYR A 37 -14.43 -12.36 -0.31
N SER A 38 -15.28 -11.61 -1.01
CA SER A 38 -15.20 -11.36 -2.44
C SER A 38 -15.13 -9.85 -2.64
N VAL A 39 -14.09 -9.37 -3.32
CA VAL A 39 -13.87 -7.95 -3.60
C VAL A 39 -13.68 -7.79 -5.09
N GLU A 40 -14.48 -6.93 -5.70
CA GLU A 40 -14.34 -6.48 -7.07
C GLU A 40 -14.03 -5.00 -7.08
N LEU A 41 -13.06 -4.58 -7.86
CA LEU A 41 -12.63 -3.19 -8.01
C LEU A 41 -12.63 -2.81 -9.48
N GLU A 42 -13.20 -1.66 -9.77
CA GLU A 42 -13.07 -0.96 -11.04
C GLU A 42 -12.55 0.46 -10.78
N LEU A 43 -11.61 0.88 -11.60
CA LEU A 43 -10.95 2.17 -11.46
C LEU A 43 -10.76 2.78 -12.85
N ALA A 44 -11.03 4.08 -12.97
CA ALA A 44 -10.75 4.85 -14.17
C ALA A 44 -10.29 6.26 -13.80
N GLY A 45 -9.38 6.81 -14.59
CA GLY A 45 -8.85 8.14 -14.32
C GLY A 45 -7.68 8.53 -15.20
N LYS A 46 -6.85 9.38 -14.65
CA LYS A 46 -5.67 9.92 -15.34
C LYS A 46 -4.53 10.16 -14.37
N MET A 47 -3.32 10.01 -14.87
CA MET A 47 -2.08 10.48 -14.23
C MET A 47 -1.56 11.69 -15.00
N ILE A 48 -0.93 12.61 -14.29
CA ILE A 48 -0.31 13.82 -14.87
C ILE A 48 1.19 13.70 -14.63
N VAL A 49 1.91 13.35 -15.69
CA VAL A 49 3.38 13.20 -15.67
C VAL A 49 4.00 14.48 -16.18
N THR A 50 5.04 14.96 -15.51
CA THR A 50 5.83 16.11 -16.02
C THR A 50 7.13 15.58 -16.60
N GLN A 51 7.29 15.71 -17.91
CA GLN A 51 8.50 15.30 -18.63
C GLN A 51 9.07 16.51 -19.35
N GLU A 52 10.34 16.84 -19.09
CA GLU A 52 11.05 18.00 -19.69
C GLU A 52 10.28 19.34 -19.57
N GLY A 53 9.56 19.53 -18.46
CA GLY A 53 8.75 20.72 -18.21
C GLY A 53 7.35 20.71 -18.84
N ASN A 54 7.04 19.74 -19.69
CA ASN A 54 5.74 19.55 -20.30
C ASN A 54 4.89 18.60 -19.43
N LYS A 55 3.61 18.96 -19.27
CA LYS A 55 2.63 18.09 -18.59
C LYS A 55 1.95 17.20 -19.61
N GLU A 56 2.09 15.92 -19.44
CA GLU A 56 1.40 14.89 -20.20
C GLU A 56 0.33 14.21 -19.34
N THR A 57 -0.82 13.96 -19.93
CA THR A 57 -1.93 13.26 -19.27
C THR A 57 -2.01 11.85 -19.81
N ILE A 58 -1.81 10.87 -18.93
CA ILE A 58 -1.85 9.45 -19.22
C ILE A 58 -3.16 8.88 -18.69
N ARG A 59 -3.94 8.24 -19.56
CA ARG A 59 -5.19 7.55 -19.16
C ARG A 59 -4.86 6.31 -18.37
N LEU A 60 -5.66 6.05 -17.33
CA LEU A 60 -5.56 4.88 -16.48
C LEU A 60 -6.93 4.21 -16.36
N GLU A 61 -7.00 2.91 -16.62
CA GLU A 61 -8.15 2.06 -16.30
C GLU A 61 -7.64 0.78 -15.64
N ALA A 62 -8.30 0.32 -14.59
CA ALA A 62 -7.95 -0.96 -13.97
C ALA A 62 -9.17 -1.69 -13.43
N LYS A 63 -9.06 -3.01 -13.37
CA LYS A 63 -10.01 -3.91 -12.72
C LYS A 63 -9.26 -4.91 -11.88
N ALA A 64 -9.76 -5.19 -10.69
CA ALA A 64 -9.21 -6.24 -9.85
C ALA A 64 -10.31 -7.10 -9.27
N ARG A 65 -9.97 -8.35 -8.99
CA ARG A 65 -10.83 -9.30 -8.29
C ARG A 65 -10.02 -10.05 -7.26
N HIS A 66 -10.53 -10.05 -6.03
CA HIS A 66 -9.95 -10.80 -4.94
C HIS A 66 -11.01 -11.72 -4.32
N ALA A 67 -10.65 -12.97 -4.10
CA ALA A 67 -11.40 -13.91 -3.28
C ALA A 67 -10.45 -14.49 -2.24
N PHE A 68 -10.75 -14.29 -0.96
CA PHE A 68 -9.88 -14.75 0.12
C PHE A 68 -10.68 -15.06 1.38
N SER A 69 -10.13 -15.96 2.16
CA SER A 69 -10.53 -16.17 3.55
C SER A 69 -9.60 -15.36 4.46
N GLU A 70 -10.16 -14.76 5.50
CA GLU A 70 -9.40 -14.00 6.51
C GLU A 70 -9.69 -14.55 7.90
N ARG A 71 -8.63 -14.69 8.72
CA ARG A 71 -8.73 -14.95 10.16
C ARG A 71 -8.12 -13.78 10.92
N THR A 72 -8.88 -13.19 11.83
CA THR A 72 -8.39 -12.19 12.77
C THR A 72 -7.48 -12.85 13.79
N LEU A 73 -6.23 -12.40 13.87
CA LEU A 73 -5.22 -12.91 14.81
C LEU A 73 -5.16 -12.07 16.08
N ALA A 74 -5.41 -10.77 15.97
CA ALA A 74 -5.48 -9.82 17.07
C ALA A 74 -6.40 -8.67 16.73
N ALA A 75 -7.05 -8.09 17.74
CA ALA A 75 -7.87 -6.88 17.63
C ALA A 75 -7.41 -5.85 18.67
N ALA A 76 -7.46 -4.58 18.31
CA ALA A 76 -7.20 -3.44 19.18
C ALA A 76 -8.01 -2.24 18.72
N ASP A 77 -8.45 -1.40 19.66
CA ASP A 77 -9.21 -0.15 19.38
C ASP A 77 -10.46 -0.39 18.53
N GLY A 78 -11.14 -1.51 18.73
CA GLY A 78 -12.36 -1.86 17.99
C GLY A 78 -12.16 -2.27 16.53
N LEU A 79 -10.93 -2.46 16.07
CA LEU A 79 -10.57 -2.88 14.72
C LEU A 79 -9.65 -4.10 14.75
N PRO A 80 -9.59 -4.91 13.68
CA PRO A 80 -8.54 -5.89 13.53
C PRO A 80 -7.16 -5.21 13.57
N ALA A 81 -6.28 -5.66 14.45
CA ALA A 81 -4.91 -5.17 14.53
C ALA A 81 -3.96 -6.07 13.71
N ARG A 82 -4.30 -7.35 13.60
CA ARG A 82 -3.56 -8.32 12.83
C ARG A 82 -4.50 -9.36 12.25
N SER A 83 -4.38 -9.65 10.96
CA SER A 83 -5.15 -10.68 10.26
C SER A 83 -4.26 -11.51 9.36
N ALA A 84 -4.61 -12.78 9.18
CA ALA A 84 -4.04 -13.63 8.15
C ALA A 84 -5.09 -13.82 7.04
N ARG A 85 -4.68 -13.65 5.78
CA ARG A 85 -5.49 -13.83 4.58
C ARG A 85 -4.92 -14.93 3.73
N HIS A 86 -5.76 -15.87 3.32
CA HIS A 86 -5.40 -16.82 2.29
C HIS A 86 -6.20 -16.50 1.02
N TYR A 87 -5.50 -16.08 -0.02
CA TYR A 87 -6.09 -15.73 -1.31
C TYR A 87 -6.34 -16.97 -2.15
N GLU A 88 -7.59 -17.21 -2.51
CA GLU A 88 -8.01 -18.20 -3.50
C GLU A 88 -7.80 -17.64 -4.92
N ASP A 89 -8.06 -16.33 -5.06
CA ASP A 89 -7.88 -15.56 -6.28
C ASP A 89 -7.48 -14.12 -5.92
N ALA A 90 -6.46 -13.61 -6.58
CA ALA A 90 -6.07 -12.20 -6.53
C ALA A 90 -5.45 -11.85 -7.86
N VAL A 91 -6.21 -11.16 -8.70
CA VAL A 91 -5.83 -10.77 -10.05
C VAL A 91 -6.21 -9.33 -10.31
N ALA A 92 -5.40 -8.63 -11.09
CA ALA A 92 -5.70 -7.31 -11.60
C ALA A 92 -5.28 -7.18 -13.06
N SER A 93 -5.99 -6.35 -13.80
CA SER A 93 -5.61 -5.91 -15.14
C SER A 93 -5.71 -4.39 -15.19
N ALA A 94 -4.67 -3.74 -15.69
CA ALA A 94 -4.65 -2.31 -15.88
C ALA A 94 -4.29 -1.97 -17.33
N VAL A 95 -4.82 -0.86 -17.81
CA VAL A 95 -4.43 -0.22 -19.07
C VAL A 95 -3.91 1.16 -18.72
N VAL A 96 -2.65 1.41 -19.02
CA VAL A 96 -1.98 2.68 -18.82
C VAL A 96 -1.62 3.23 -20.20
N ASP A 97 -2.33 4.25 -20.63
CA ASP A 97 -2.36 4.72 -22.01
C ASP A 97 -2.76 3.59 -22.98
N VAL A 98 -1.79 2.96 -23.64
CA VAL A 98 -1.99 1.82 -24.56
C VAL A 98 -1.42 0.51 -24.03
N GLU A 99 -0.66 0.56 -22.94
CA GLU A 99 -0.01 -0.61 -22.36
C GLU A 99 -0.95 -1.37 -21.43
N LYS A 100 -1.04 -2.67 -21.63
CA LYS A 100 -1.81 -3.57 -20.79
C LYS A 100 -0.90 -4.31 -19.81
N VAL A 101 -1.18 -4.18 -18.53
CA VAL A 101 -0.48 -4.86 -17.44
C VAL A 101 -1.45 -5.82 -16.76
N ASN A 102 -1.03 -7.07 -16.56
CA ASN A 102 -1.79 -8.04 -15.77
C ASN A 102 -0.95 -8.47 -14.57
N ARG A 103 -1.60 -8.54 -13.41
CA ARG A 103 -0.99 -8.98 -12.16
C ARG A 103 -1.79 -10.14 -11.59
N ALA A 104 -1.11 -11.10 -11.00
CA ALA A 104 -1.70 -12.20 -10.26
C ALA A 104 -0.82 -12.58 -9.08
N LEU A 105 -1.42 -12.90 -7.96
CA LEU A 105 -0.68 -13.39 -6.80
C LEU A 105 -0.29 -14.85 -7.05
N PRO A 106 1.01 -15.20 -7.01
CA PRO A 106 1.45 -16.57 -7.23
C PRO A 106 1.07 -17.49 -6.06
N ASP A 107 0.97 -18.77 -6.33
CA ASP A 107 0.50 -19.79 -5.37
C ASP A 107 1.31 -19.81 -4.07
N ASP A 108 2.63 -19.62 -4.17
CA ASP A 108 3.55 -19.60 -3.02
C ASP A 108 3.47 -18.31 -2.19
N ARG A 109 2.63 -17.34 -2.60
CA ARG A 109 2.41 -16.04 -1.91
C ARG A 109 0.97 -15.84 -1.45
N ARG A 110 0.12 -16.86 -1.57
CA ARG A 110 -1.32 -16.77 -1.23
C ARG A 110 -1.59 -16.49 0.25
N LEU A 111 -0.68 -16.83 1.15
CA LEU A 111 -0.80 -16.45 2.56
C LEU A 111 -0.15 -15.08 2.79
N VAL A 112 -0.97 -14.11 3.17
CA VAL A 112 -0.58 -12.73 3.46
C VAL A 112 -1.04 -12.38 4.87
N VAL A 113 -0.17 -11.78 5.66
CA VAL A 113 -0.48 -11.24 6.98
C VAL A 113 -0.56 -9.73 6.89
N THR A 114 -1.61 -9.16 7.43
CA THR A 114 -1.87 -7.73 7.46
C THR A 114 -1.80 -7.22 8.90
N LEU A 115 -1.05 -6.16 9.14
CA LEU A 115 -0.94 -5.47 10.42
C LEU A 115 -1.40 -4.03 10.26
N ARG A 116 -2.18 -3.55 11.20
CA ARG A 116 -2.53 -2.15 11.33
C ARG A 116 -1.63 -1.48 12.36
N SER A 117 -1.07 -0.34 12.03
CA SER A 117 -0.27 0.51 12.91
C SER A 117 -0.75 1.97 12.83
N SER A 118 -0.13 2.86 13.60
CA SER A 118 -0.34 4.31 13.49
C SER A 118 0.18 4.88 12.16
N GLU A 119 1.11 4.20 11.50
CA GLU A 119 1.72 4.57 10.22
C GLU A 119 0.99 3.92 9.03
N GLY A 120 -0.21 3.37 9.23
CA GLY A 120 -0.99 2.72 8.18
C GLY A 120 -1.00 1.20 8.26
N THR A 121 -1.24 0.57 7.13
CA THR A 121 -1.36 -0.89 7.01
C THR A 121 -0.08 -1.48 6.43
N PHE A 122 0.42 -2.52 7.09
CA PHE A 122 1.59 -3.26 6.65
C PHE A 122 1.21 -4.70 6.30
N CYS A 123 1.56 -5.16 5.09
CA CYS A 123 1.31 -6.53 4.62
C CYS A 123 2.62 -7.27 4.35
N PHE A 124 2.68 -8.56 4.67
CA PHE A 124 3.82 -9.42 4.33
C PHE A 124 3.37 -10.87 4.09
N SER A 125 4.16 -11.65 3.36
CA SER A 125 3.98 -13.09 3.25
C SER A 125 4.97 -13.83 4.13
N PRO A 126 4.53 -14.80 4.95
CA PRO A 126 5.44 -15.66 5.72
C PRO A 126 6.37 -16.52 4.85
N ALA A 127 6.02 -16.72 3.59
CA ALA A 127 6.82 -17.46 2.62
C ALA A 127 8.03 -16.68 2.07
N GLY A 128 8.18 -15.40 2.44
CA GLY A 128 9.30 -14.54 2.07
C GLY A 128 8.88 -13.21 1.44
N PRO A 129 9.86 -12.40 1.00
CA PRO A 129 9.60 -11.08 0.45
C PRO A 129 8.64 -11.10 -0.75
N LEU A 130 7.68 -10.18 -0.76
CA LEU A 130 6.81 -9.90 -1.90
C LEU A 130 7.55 -9.07 -2.96
N THR A 131 7.14 -9.15 -4.21
CA THR A 131 7.48 -8.13 -5.19
C THR A 131 6.66 -6.87 -4.95
N ARG A 132 7.01 -5.74 -5.58
CA ARG A 132 6.19 -4.54 -5.53
C ARG A 132 4.80 -4.79 -6.09
N ASP A 133 4.70 -5.46 -7.23
CA ASP A 133 3.42 -5.79 -7.86
C ASP A 133 2.53 -6.70 -6.99
N GLU A 134 3.14 -7.68 -6.30
CA GLU A 134 2.42 -8.56 -5.37
C GLU A 134 1.91 -7.77 -4.15
N LEU A 135 2.71 -6.84 -3.62
CA LEU A 135 2.31 -5.97 -2.51
C LEU A 135 1.17 -5.05 -2.94
N ASP A 136 1.33 -4.34 -4.06
CA ASP A 136 0.30 -3.43 -4.58
C ASP A 136 -1.02 -4.17 -4.81
N LEU A 137 -0.96 -5.38 -5.41
CA LEU A 137 -2.15 -6.19 -5.65
C LEU A 137 -2.96 -6.50 -4.38
N VAL A 138 -2.31 -6.69 -3.22
CA VAL A 138 -3.00 -7.06 -1.97
C VAL A 138 -3.30 -5.86 -1.05
N THR A 139 -2.85 -4.65 -1.40
CA THR A 139 -3.02 -3.44 -0.58
C THR A 139 -3.84 -2.34 -1.23
N GLU A 140 -3.96 -2.30 -2.56
CA GLU A 140 -4.55 -1.15 -3.29
C GLU A 140 -6.05 -0.94 -3.06
N HIS A 141 -6.43 0.33 -2.94
CA HIS A 141 -7.75 0.97 -3.00
C HIS A 141 -8.77 0.68 -1.91
N PHE A 142 -8.72 -0.41 -1.16
CA PHE A 142 -9.64 -0.64 -0.04
C PHE A 142 -9.12 -1.70 0.92
N ASN A 143 -9.06 -1.36 2.20
CA ASN A 143 -8.67 -2.32 3.24
C ASN A 143 -9.88 -2.76 4.07
N PRO A 144 -10.33 -4.02 3.99
CA PRO A 144 -11.45 -4.54 4.77
C PRO A 144 -11.30 -4.42 6.29
N GLN A 145 -10.09 -4.21 6.81
CA GLN A 145 -9.88 -3.98 8.25
C GLN A 145 -10.56 -2.68 8.77
N CYS A 146 -10.95 -1.74 7.88
CA CYS A 146 -11.66 -0.53 8.26
C CYS A 146 -13.14 -0.76 8.59
N LEU A 147 -13.75 -1.89 8.16
CA LEU A 147 -15.21 -2.10 8.16
C LEU A 147 -15.87 -1.81 9.49
N ALA A 148 -15.37 -2.37 10.59
CA ALA A 148 -15.94 -2.17 11.92
C ALA A 148 -15.98 -0.70 12.34
N GLY A 149 -14.98 0.09 11.96
CA GLY A 149 -14.87 1.51 12.28
C GLY A 149 -15.69 2.44 11.39
N LEU A 150 -16.34 1.92 10.34
CA LEU A 150 -17.35 2.67 9.58
C LEU A 150 -18.66 2.83 10.35
N LEU A 151 -18.87 2.03 11.41
CA LEU A 151 -20.08 1.99 12.23
C LEU A 151 -19.96 2.89 13.46
N PRO A 152 -21.09 3.35 14.05
CA PRO A 152 -21.09 4.24 15.22
C PRO A 152 -20.70 3.54 16.53
N GLY A 153 -20.64 2.21 16.59
CA GLY A 153 -20.37 1.43 17.80
C GLY A 153 -21.48 1.49 18.87
N LYS A 154 -22.67 1.95 18.53
CA LYS A 154 -23.80 2.17 19.45
C LYS A 154 -25.15 1.97 18.78
N ALA A 155 -26.23 2.01 19.57
CA ALA A 155 -27.60 2.02 19.07
C ALA A 155 -27.95 3.37 18.40
N VAL A 156 -28.56 3.32 17.23
CA VAL A 156 -29.02 4.45 16.43
C VAL A 156 -30.39 4.19 15.82
N ASN A 157 -31.12 5.27 15.49
CA ASN A 157 -32.37 5.22 14.76
C ASN A 157 -32.18 5.45 13.27
N VAL A 158 -33.09 5.03 12.44
CA VAL A 158 -33.13 5.41 11.03
C VAL A 158 -33.15 6.94 10.90
N GLY A 159 -32.21 7.48 10.14
CA GLY A 159 -32.00 8.91 9.97
C GLY A 159 -30.83 9.49 10.81
N ASP A 160 -30.42 8.80 11.89
CA ASP A 160 -29.29 9.24 12.71
C ASP A 160 -27.99 9.20 11.93
N THR A 161 -27.10 10.14 12.26
CA THR A 161 -25.76 10.28 11.66
C THR A 161 -24.65 10.12 12.69
N TRP A 162 -23.45 9.80 12.23
CA TRP A 162 -22.26 9.72 13.08
C TRP A 162 -21.01 10.07 12.28
N THR A 163 -19.95 10.47 12.96
CA THR A 163 -18.63 10.64 12.36
C THR A 163 -17.93 9.29 12.29
N VAL A 164 -17.35 8.93 11.14
CA VAL A 164 -16.50 7.74 10.97
C VAL A 164 -15.22 7.91 11.80
N ALA A 165 -14.79 6.86 12.48
CA ALA A 165 -13.60 6.89 13.31
C ALA A 165 -12.34 7.25 12.47
N PRO A 166 -11.43 8.12 12.99
CA PRO A 166 -10.22 8.52 12.25
C PRO A 166 -9.36 7.34 11.77
N ALA A 167 -9.18 6.31 12.60
CA ALA A 167 -8.43 5.12 12.22
C ALA A 167 -9.08 4.34 11.06
N ALA A 168 -10.42 4.32 10.98
CA ALA A 168 -11.13 3.71 9.87
C ALA A 168 -11.03 4.56 8.59
N ALA A 169 -11.10 5.88 8.71
CA ALA A 169 -10.89 6.79 7.58
C ALA A 169 -9.46 6.68 7.02
N GLN A 170 -8.45 6.60 7.89
CA GLN A 170 -7.06 6.37 7.50
C GLN A 170 -6.88 5.03 6.77
N ALA A 171 -7.46 3.96 7.33
CA ALA A 171 -7.36 2.62 6.73
C ALA A 171 -8.15 2.51 5.40
N ALA A 172 -9.32 3.17 5.29
CA ALA A 172 -10.12 3.19 4.08
C ALA A 172 -9.44 3.97 2.95
N GLY A 173 -8.79 5.10 3.27
CA GLY A 173 -8.02 5.92 2.32
C GLY A 173 -6.59 5.42 2.11
N GLN A 174 -6.14 4.40 2.85
CA GLN A 174 -4.77 3.86 2.82
C GLN A 174 -3.67 4.92 3.04
N PHE A 175 -3.98 5.91 3.86
CA PHE A 175 -3.05 6.99 4.16
C PHE A 175 -1.93 6.55 5.11
N ASP A 176 -0.70 6.96 4.84
CA ASP A 176 0.42 6.89 5.79
C ASP A 176 0.14 7.75 7.01
N GLY A 177 -0.57 8.88 6.82
CA GLY A 177 -1.04 9.76 7.87
C GLY A 177 -2.33 10.50 7.48
N LEU A 178 -3.29 10.54 8.40
CA LEU A 178 -4.55 11.27 8.22
C LEU A 178 -4.36 12.73 8.61
N ILE A 179 -4.73 13.67 7.73
CA ILE A 179 -4.72 15.12 7.97
C ILE A 179 -6.09 15.59 8.45
N LYS A 180 -7.16 15.16 7.74
CA LYS A 180 -8.53 15.59 8.02
C LYS A 180 -9.51 14.48 7.73
N ASN A 181 -10.55 14.37 8.55
CA ASN A 181 -11.66 13.45 8.35
C ASN A 181 -12.99 14.17 8.50
N SER A 182 -13.82 14.12 7.46
CA SER A 182 -15.19 14.63 7.44
C SER A 182 -16.16 13.55 6.94
N LEU A 183 -15.79 12.26 7.03
CA LEU A 183 -16.65 11.16 6.66
C LEU A 183 -17.78 11.01 7.69
N THR A 184 -19.00 10.99 7.20
CA THR A 184 -20.22 10.86 8.00
C THR A 184 -20.99 9.63 7.58
N GLY A 185 -21.28 8.75 8.54
CA GLY A 185 -22.19 7.62 8.38
C GLY A 185 -23.63 8.03 8.67
N LYS A 186 -24.60 7.36 8.05
CA LYS A 186 -26.05 7.55 8.29
C LYS A 186 -26.79 6.21 8.18
N LEU A 187 -27.63 5.89 9.16
CA LEU A 187 -28.55 4.76 9.04
C LEU A 187 -29.73 5.16 8.16
N THR A 188 -29.91 4.50 7.01
CA THR A 188 -30.96 4.84 6.03
C THR A 188 -32.20 3.93 6.12
N ALA A 189 -32.01 2.66 6.49
CA ALA A 189 -33.09 1.70 6.65
C ALA A 189 -32.73 0.59 7.65
N ALA A 190 -33.77 0.00 8.27
CA ALA A 190 -33.64 -1.18 9.12
C ALA A 190 -34.91 -2.02 8.99
N ALA A 191 -34.77 -3.22 8.44
CA ALA A 191 -35.84 -4.19 8.26
C ALA A 191 -35.29 -5.61 8.11
N ASP A 192 -36.07 -6.62 8.48
CA ASP A 192 -35.81 -8.04 8.20
C ASP A 192 -34.41 -8.53 8.61
N GLY A 193 -33.94 -8.11 9.79
CA GLY A 193 -32.65 -8.50 10.30
C GLY A 193 -31.45 -7.83 9.60
N LYS A 194 -31.72 -6.81 8.78
CA LYS A 194 -30.66 -6.04 8.07
C LYS A 194 -30.83 -4.55 8.32
N ALA A 195 -29.69 -3.86 8.37
CA ALA A 195 -29.63 -2.41 8.40
C ALA A 195 -28.81 -1.90 7.20
N THR A 196 -29.32 -0.91 6.49
CA THR A 196 -28.62 -0.24 5.40
C THR A 196 -28.11 1.10 5.90
N PHE A 197 -26.85 1.39 5.65
CA PHE A 197 -26.21 2.66 6.01
C PHE A 197 -25.44 3.24 4.83
N THR A 198 -25.24 4.54 4.84
CA THR A 198 -24.34 5.23 3.91
C THR A 198 -23.14 5.80 4.65
N VAL A 199 -22.03 6.00 3.91
CA VAL A 199 -20.89 6.80 4.36
C VAL A 199 -20.58 7.79 3.25
N GLU A 200 -20.56 9.09 3.59
CA GLU A 200 -20.33 10.16 2.64
C GLU A 200 -19.40 11.20 3.24
N GLY A 201 -18.69 11.95 2.38
CA GLY A 201 -17.84 13.05 2.80
C GLY A 201 -16.44 12.99 2.21
N THR A 202 -15.49 13.66 2.88
CA THR A 202 -14.11 13.76 2.44
C THR A 202 -13.13 13.37 3.53
N ALA A 203 -11.98 12.85 3.13
CA ALA A 203 -10.82 12.67 3.97
C ALA A 203 -9.56 13.19 3.24
N GLU A 204 -8.63 13.76 3.98
CA GLU A 204 -7.33 14.19 3.45
C GLU A 204 -6.22 13.48 4.21
N GLY A 205 -5.22 13.02 3.50
CA GLY A 205 -4.07 12.33 4.07
C GLY A 205 -2.81 12.48 3.24
N ILE A 206 -1.76 11.83 3.70
CA ILE A 206 -0.48 11.69 3.00
C ILE A 206 -0.34 10.24 2.58
N GLU A 207 0.08 10.02 1.34
CA GLU A 207 0.44 8.73 0.79
C GLU A 207 1.76 8.87 0.01
N HIS A 208 2.79 8.15 0.45
CA HIS A 208 4.14 8.20 -0.13
C HIS A 208 4.67 9.62 -0.37
N GLY A 209 4.44 10.50 0.60
CA GLY A 209 4.90 11.91 0.56
C GLY A 209 4.05 12.84 -0.30
N ALA A 210 2.96 12.38 -0.90
CA ALA A 210 2.00 13.20 -1.63
C ALA A 210 0.74 13.44 -0.80
N LYS A 211 0.15 14.63 -0.90
CA LYS A 211 -1.18 14.90 -0.36
C LYS A 211 -2.23 14.24 -1.25
N VAL A 212 -3.20 13.57 -0.61
CA VAL A 212 -4.35 12.95 -1.28
C VAL A 212 -5.63 13.47 -0.64
N THR A 213 -6.60 13.85 -1.47
CA THR A 213 -7.97 14.15 -1.07
C THR A 213 -8.88 13.06 -1.59
N LEU A 214 -9.56 12.37 -0.67
CA LEU A 214 -10.52 11.32 -0.94
C LEU A 214 -11.93 11.86 -0.76
N THR A 215 -12.79 11.71 -1.78
CA THR A 215 -14.24 11.96 -1.67
C THR A 215 -14.97 10.63 -1.76
N VAL A 216 -15.83 10.33 -0.79
CA VAL A 216 -16.48 9.04 -0.63
C VAL A 216 -17.99 9.15 -0.75
N ALA A 217 -18.59 8.17 -1.44
CA ALA A 217 -20.01 7.86 -1.41
C ALA A 217 -20.18 6.33 -1.34
N ALA A 218 -20.58 5.81 -0.19
CA ALA A 218 -20.66 4.38 0.03
C ALA A 218 -22.02 3.96 0.59
N THR A 219 -22.42 2.72 0.31
CA THR A 219 -23.61 2.07 0.88
C THR A 219 -23.23 0.70 1.43
N GLY A 220 -23.52 0.48 2.69
CA GLY A 220 -23.25 -0.78 3.39
C GLY A 220 -24.49 -1.47 3.88
N THR A 221 -24.42 -2.79 3.99
CA THR A 221 -25.44 -3.67 4.59
C THR A 221 -24.85 -4.32 5.83
N PHE A 222 -25.50 -4.11 6.95
CA PHE A 222 -25.18 -4.72 8.24
C PHE A 222 -26.23 -5.78 8.57
N ASP A 223 -25.80 -6.98 8.89
CA ASP A 223 -26.65 -8.05 9.40
C ASP A 223 -26.76 -7.90 10.93
N THR A 224 -27.98 -7.62 11.42
CA THR A 224 -28.21 -7.34 12.84
C THR A 224 -28.16 -8.59 13.72
N ASN A 225 -28.35 -9.78 13.14
CA ASN A 225 -28.24 -11.06 13.84
C ASN A 225 -26.78 -11.49 13.97
N ALA A 226 -26.05 -11.43 12.86
CA ALA A 226 -24.62 -11.72 12.84
C ALA A 226 -23.77 -10.58 13.47
N LYS A 227 -24.33 -9.38 13.62
CA LYS A 227 -23.65 -8.14 14.08
C LYS A 227 -22.43 -7.82 13.25
N ARG A 228 -22.54 -7.88 11.92
CA ARG A 228 -21.44 -7.72 10.96
C ARG A 228 -21.89 -6.97 9.71
N ILE A 229 -21.01 -6.17 9.13
CA ILE A 229 -21.16 -5.69 7.76
C ILE A 229 -21.00 -6.90 6.84
N VAL A 230 -21.99 -7.18 5.99
CA VAL A 230 -21.98 -8.32 5.05
C VAL A 230 -21.81 -7.91 3.61
N GLY A 231 -21.98 -6.63 3.30
CA GLY A 231 -21.79 -6.07 1.97
C GLY A 231 -21.49 -4.58 2.02
N LEU A 232 -20.69 -4.12 1.07
CA LEU A 232 -20.34 -2.71 0.90
C LEU A 232 -20.15 -2.41 -0.57
N THR A 233 -20.78 -1.35 -1.05
CA THR A 233 -20.40 -0.68 -2.30
C THR A 233 -19.76 0.65 -1.93
N TRP A 234 -18.46 0.78 -2.22
CA TRP A 234 -17.66 1.94 -1.90
C TRP A 234 -17.25 2.63 -3.19
N LYS A 235 -17.68 3.88 -3.36
CA LYS A 235 -17.26 4.73 -4.47
C LYS A 235 -16.40 5.83 -3.93
N GLN A 236 -15.28 6.06 -4.57
CA GLN A 236 -14.35 7.11 -4.19
C GLN A 236 -13.81 7.86 -5.39
N LYS A 237 -13.48 9.11 -5.16
CA LYS A 237 -12.67 9.95 -6.04
C LYS A 237 -11.40 10.31 -5.31
N ASP A 238 -10.27 9.96 -5.89
CA ASP A 238 -8.95 10.29 -5.39
C ASP A 238 -8.37 11.42 -6.21
N ASP A 239 -8.03 12.53 -5.55
CA ASP A 239 -7.25 13.63 -6.12
C ASP A 239 -5.91 13.67 -5.39
N ARG A 240 -4.86 13.22 -6.06
CA ARG A 240 -3.51 13.12 -5.55
C ARG A 240 -2.61 14.16 -6.17
N GLU A 241 -1.93 14.92 -5.34
CA GLU A 241 -0.90 15.85 -5.76
C GLU A 241 0.35 15.13 -6.28
N GLN A 242 1.21 15.84 -7.01
CA GLN A 242 2.52 15.34 -7.41
C GLN A 242 3.36 15.01 -6.18
N GLY A 243 3.74 13.76 -6.06
CA GLY A 243 4.63 13.27 -4.99
C GLY A 243 6.05 13.01 -5.46
N PRO A 244 6.93 12.66 -4.53
CA PRO A 244 8.32 12.34 -4.84
C PRO A 244 8.49 11.02 -5.60
N VAL A 245 7.54 10.08 -5.49
CA VAL A 245 7.63 8.72 -6.08
C VAL A 245 6.48 8.38 -7.02
N ALA A 246 5.45 9.19 -7.08
CA ALA A 246 4.33 8.98 -7.99
C ALA A 246 3.84 10.31 -8.58
N PRO A 247 3.35 10.31 -9.82
CA PRO A 247 2.78 11.49 -10.45
C PRO A 247 1.49 11.94 -9.78
N ALA A 248 1.05 13.17 -10.06
CA ALA A 248 -0.29 13.60 -9.73
C ALA A 248 -1.32 12.72 -10.44
N SER A 249 -2.46 12.44 -9.79
CA SER A 249 -3.50 11.62 -10.39
C SER A 249 -4.90 12.04 -9.94
N GLN A 250 -5.87 11.78 -10.80
CA GLN A 250 -7.30 11.90 -10.52
C GLN A 250 -7.97 10.61 -10.94
N VAL A 251 -8.52 9.89 -9.97
CA VAL A 251 -9.03 8.54 -10.17
C VAL A 251 -10.41 8.40 -9.52
N ASP A 252 -11.37 7.85 -10.27
CA ASP A 252 -12.64 7.37 -9.76
C ASP A 252 -12.53 5.85 -9.57
N ALA A 253 -12.82 5.35 -8.36
CA ALA A 253 -12.81 3.91 -8.06
C ALA A 253 -14.15 3.46 -7.49
N THR A 254 -14.56 2.25 -7.83
CA THR A 254 -15.70 1.55 -7.24
C THR A 254 -15.24 0.20 -6.73
N VAL A 255 -15.50 -0.06 -5.45
CA VAL A 255 -15.23 -1.35 -4.80
C VAL A 255 -16.55 -1.96 -4.40
N VAL A 256 -16.80 -3.21 -4.79
CA VAL A 256 -17.92 -4.02 -4.33
C VAL A 256 -17.37 -5.15 -3.47
N LEU A 257 -17.71 -5.12 -2.19
CA LEU A 257 -17.27 -6.10 -1.20
C LEU A 257 -18.46 -6.91 -0.71
N LYS A 258 -18.29 -8.23 -0.66
CA LYS A 258 -19.18 -9.18 0.03
C LYS A 258 -18.38 -9.92 1.08
N ARG A 259 -18.97 -10.09 2.27
CA ARG A 259 -18.34 -10.80 3.38
C ARG A 259 -19.33 -11.80 3.99
N GLN A 260 -18.81 -12.99 4.24
CA GLN A 260 -19.53 -14.08 4.90
C GLN A 260 -18.75 -14.54 6.13
N SER A 261 -19.40 -14.66 7.27
CA SER A 261 -18.82 -15.28 8.46
C SER A 261 -18.63 -16.79 8.23
N LEU A 262 -17.51 -17.31 8.67
CA LEU A 262 -17.21 -18.74 8.69
C LEU A 262 -17.30 -19.26 10.14
N ALA A 263 -17.92 -20.40 10.32
CA ALA A 263 -18.05 -21.03 11.66
C ALA A 263 -16.69 -21.53 12.17
N GLU A 264 -15.82 -21.95 11.26
CA GLU A 264 -14.48 -22.49 11.55
C GLU A 264 -13.46 -21.90 10.60
N ALA A 265 -12.20 -21.87 11.05
CA ALA A 265 -11.09 -21.44 10.21
C ALA A 265 -10.87 -22.47 9.08
N PRO A 266 -10.73 -22.03 7.82
CA PRO A 266 -10.33 -22.90 6.74
C PRO A 266 -8.97 -23.56 7.02
N LYS A 267 -8.68 -24.69 6.37
CA LYS A 267 -7.44 -25.45 6.57
C LYS A 267 -6.19 -24.57 6.42
N GLU A 268 -6.20 -23.66 5.45
CA GLU A 268 -5.11 -22.75 5.11
C GLU A 268 -4.89 -21.64 6.16
N LEU A 269 -5.86 -21.45 7.06
CA LEU A 269 -5.84 -20.51 8.18
C LEU A 269 -5.95 -21.21 9.55
N SER A 270 -5.78 -22.54 9.59
CA SER A 270 -5.72 -23.32 10.82
C SER A 270 -4.47 -22.92 11.64
N ASP A 271 -4.46 -23.24 12.92
CA ASP A 271 -3.30 -22.97 13.80
C ASP A 271 -2.02 -23.63 13.28
N ALA A 272 -2.14 -24.82 12.68
CA ALA A 272 -1.02 -25.51 12.04
C ALA A 272 -0.50 -24.76 10.81
N ALA A 273 -1.38 -24.26 9.95
CA ALA A 273 -0.97 -23.49 8.78
C ALA A 273 -0.35 -22.13 9.16
N LEU A 274 -0.79 -21.55 10.26
CA LEU A 274 -0.29 -20.26 10.76
C LEU A 274 0.91 -20.41 11.72
N ALA A 275 1.43 -21.60 11.95
CA ALA A 275 2.54 -21.85 12.87
C ALA A 275 3.83 -21.08 12.49
N THR A 276 4.02 -20.79 11.19
CA THR A 276 5.16 -20.03 10.67
C THR A 276 4.96 -18.51 10.72
N VAL A 277 3.73 -18.03 11.01
CA VAL A 277 3.44 -16.61 11.14
C VAL A 277 4.06 -16.08 12.44
N PRO A 278 4.93 -15.08 12.40
CA PRO A 278 5.51 -14.50 13.61
C PRO A 278 4.41 -13.99 14.54
N LYS A 279 4.48 -14.29 15.84
CA LYS A 279 3.48 -13.85 16.84
C LYS A 279 3.75 -12.45 17.39
N GLY A 280 4.99 -12.03 17.39
CA GLY A 280 5.47 -10.71 17.83
C GLY A 280 5.81 -9.79 16.63
N ASP A 281 6.93 -9.09 16.76
CA ASP A 281 7.46 -8.22 15.70
C ASP A 281 7.74 -9.00 14.42
N VAL A 282 7.55 -8.33 13.30
CA VAL A 282 7.84 -8.94 11.99
C VAL A 282 9.36 -9.01 11.80
N PRO A 283 9.93 -10.21 11.55
CA PRO A 283 11.34 -10.32 11.23
C PRO A 283 11.73 -9.40 10.07
N ALA A 284 12.88 -8.73 10.17
CA ALA A 284 13.36 -7.78 9.17
C ALA A 284 13.34 -8.36 7.74
N ALA A 285 13.70 -9.64 7.57
CA ALA A 285 13.67 -10.29 6.27
C ALA A 285 12.28 -10.34 5.61
N LEU A 286 11.18 -10.34 6.38
CA LEU A 286 9.81 -10.34 5.87
C LEU A 286 9.27 -8.92 5.63
N THR A 287 10.00 -7.88 6.06
CA THR A 287 9.64 -6.49 5.77
C THR A 287 10.16 -6.01 4.42
N LEU A 288 11.07 -6.75 3.81
CA LEU A 288 11.69 -6.40 2.55
C LEU A 288 10.79 -6.70 1.34
N LEU A 289 11.15 -6.11 0.20
CA LEU A 289 10.63 -6.45 -1.12
C LEU A 289 11.71 -7.14 -1.94
N ARG A 290 11.28 -7.93 -2.93
CA ARG A 290 12.18 -8.56 -3.90
C ARG A 290 11.95 -7.99 -5.30
N HIS A 291 13.03 -7.92 -6.07
CA HIS A 291 12.98 -7.63 -7.49
C HIS A 291 13.83 -8.65 -8.25
N ALA A 292 13.36 -9.11 -9.40
CA ALA A 292 14.13 -9.90 -10.34
C ALA A 292 14.17 -9.16 -11.68
N ASP A 293 15.37 -8.97 -12.22
CA ASP A 293 15.53 -8.40 -13.55
C ASP A 293 14.78 -9.27 -14.58
N PRO A 294 13.98 -8.69 -15.48
CA PRO A 294 13.20 -9.48 -16.47
C PRO A 294 14.05 -10.38 -17.36
N LYS A 295 15.32 -10.03 -17.58
CA LYS A 295 16.28 -10.83 -18.35
C LYS A 295 17.11 -11.79 -17.49
N GLY A 296 16.83 -11.86 -16.18
CA GLY A 296 17.51 -12.75 -15.24
C GLY A 296 18.98 -12.43 -14.99
N ARG A 297 19.44 -11.20 -15.24
CA ARG A 297 20.84 -10.78 -15.10
C ARG A 297 21.23 -10.58 -13.64
N TYR A 298 20.28 -10.14 -12.80
CA TYR A 298 20.45 -9.96 -11.36
C TYR A 298 19.08 -10.05 -10.65
N SER A 299 19.14 -10.16 -9.35
CA SER A 299 17.99 -9.99 -8.46
C SER A 299 18.44 -9.18 -7.24
N LEU A 300 17.50 -8.60 -6.50
CA LEU A 300 17.79 -7.92 -5.25
C LEU A 300 16.61 -8.00 -4.29
N VAL A 301 16.95 -7.92 -2.99
CA VAL A 301 15.97 -7.80 -1.91
C VAL A 301 16.24 -6.46 -1.24
N TYR A 302 15.23 -5.59 -1.09
CA TYR A 302 15.41 -4.21 -0.71
C TYR A 302 14.36 -3.72 0.30
N PRO A 303 14.70 -2.74 1.16
CA PRO A 303 13.75 -2.11 2.08
C PRO A 303 12.65 -1.34 1.36
N ARG A 304 11.48 -1.23 1.98
CA ARG A 304 10.28 -0.59 1.38
C ARG A 304 10.36 0.92 1.26
N ASP A 305 11.27 1.56 1.96
CA ASP A 305 11.58 2.99 1.80
C ASP A 305 12.25 3.32 0.46
N TRP A 306 12.77 2.30 -0.25
CA TRP A 306 13.16 2.38 -1.65
C TRP A 306 11.95 2.06 -2.55
N HIS A 307 11.45 3.07 -3.26
CA HIS A 307 10.32 2.96 -4.18
C HIS A 307 10.79 2.83 -5.62
N VAL A 308 10.36 1.79 -6.33
CA VAL A 308 10.60 1.67 -7.77
C VAL A 308 9.78 2.74 -8.49
N THR A 309 10.44 3.63 -9.21
CA THR A 309 9.80 4.74 -9.95
C THR A 309 9.98 4.63 -11.47
N GLY A 310 10.82 3.71 -11.92
CA GLY A 310 11.01 3.42 -13.33
C GLY A 310 11.70 2.09 -13.53
N GLN A 311 11.26 1.37 -14.54
CA GLN A 311 11.85 0.09 -14.95
C GLN A 311 11.80 -0.01 -16.45
N THR A 312 12.93 -0.36 -17.05
CA THR A 312 13.06 -0.69 -18.46
C THR A 312 13.93 -1.94 -18.61
N ASP A 313 14.12 -2.40 -19.82
CA ASP A 313 15.08 -3.46 -20.15
C ASP A 313 16.55 -3.10 -19.82
N GLN A 314 16.85 -1.82 -19.63
CA GLN A 314 18.18 -1.30 -19.43
C GLN A 314 18.46 -0.99 -17.96
N HIS A 315 17.48 -0.41 -17.25
CA HIS A 315 17.70 0.12 -15.91
C HIS A 315 16.46 -0.02 -15.02
N LEU A 316 16.73 -0.05 -13.71
CA LEU A 316 15.76 0.00 -12.64
C LEU A 316 16.06 1.24 -11.79
N ILE A 317 15.06 2.11 -11.60
CA ILE A 317 15.20 3.36 -10.87
C ILE A 317 14.44 3.27 -9.55
N PHE A 318 15.12 3.59 -8.47
CA PHE A 318 14.56 3.72 -7.14
C PHE A 318 14.62 5.16 -6.65
N ARG A 319 13.67 5.53 -5.82
CA ARG A 319 13.72 6.73 -4.96
C ARG A 319 13.61 6.33 -3.50
N LEU A 320 14.54 6.82 -2.70
CA LEU A 320 14.52 6.66 -1.24
C LEU A 320 13.66 7.75 -0.63
N LEU A 321 12.67 7.35 0.16
CA LEU A 321 11.91 8.27 1.01
C LEU A 321 12.25 8.03 2.48
N ASP A 322 12.26 9.10 3.26
CA ASP A 322 12.28 9.06 4.71
C ASP A 322 11.14 9.93 5.22
N LYS A 323 10.12 9.32 5.84
CA LYS A 323 8.89 10.00 6.30
C LYS A 323 8.23 10.85 5.22
N GLY A 324 8.18 10.33 4.00
CA GLY A 324 7.59 11.01 2.84
C GLY A 324 8.50 12.06 2.18
N GLU A 325 9.70 12.33 2.71
CA GLU A 325 10.66 13.24 2.11
C GLU A 325 11.60 12.49 1.15
N PHE A 326 11.85 13.06 -0.04
CA PHE A 326 12.82 12.53 -0.99
C PHE A 326 14.26 12.72 -0.48
N ILE A 327 15.01 11.62 -0.41
CA ILE A 327 16.38 11.58 0.10
C ILE A 327 17.40 11.36 -1.01
N ALA A 328 17.21 10.32 -1.84
CA ALA A 328 18.14 9.94 -2.89
C ALA A 328 17.44 9.18 -4.00
N GLN A 329 18.04 9.18 -5.19
CA GLN A 329 17.68 8.29 -6.29
C GLN A 329 18.80 7.27 -6.48
N ALA A 330 18.42 6.01 -6.74
CA ALA A 330 19.35 4.96 -7.16
C ALA A 330 18.96 4.46 -8.55
N THR A 331 19.96 4.21 -9.40
CA THR A 331 19.77 3.59 -10.71
C THR A 331 20.62 2.34 -10.77
N VAL A 332 20.00 1.19 -11.01
CA VAL A 332 20.66 -0.12 -11.18
C VAL A 332 20.67 -0.47 -12.65
N VAL A 333 21.84 -0.81 -13.18
CA VAL A 333 22.05 -1.19 -14.57
C VAL A 333 22.84 -2.50 -14.60
N ALA A 334 22.38 -3.47 -15.39
CA ALA A 334 23.23 -4.62 -15.68
C ALA A 334 24.43 -4.15 -16.51
N TRP A 335 25.63 -4.35 -15.99
CA TRP A 335 26.87 -3.97 -16.68
C TRP A 335 27.30 -5.05 -17.67
N LYS A 336 28.23 -4.72 -18.54
CA LYS A 336 28.79 -5.70 -19.49
C LYS A 336 29.38 -6.89 -18.74
N LYS A 337 29.12 -8.09 -19.22
CA LYS A 337 29.64 -9.33 -18.62
C LYS A 337 31.15 -9.45 -18.91
N ALA A 338 31.91 -9.85 -17.90
CA ALA A 338 33.33 -10.23 -17.99
C ALA A 338 33.47 -11.76 -18.06
N ASP A 339 34.68 -12.25 -18.21
CA ASP A 339 35.00 -13.65 -18.04
C ASP A 339 34.79 -14.10 -16.59
N ALA A 340 34.58 -15.39 -16.36
CA ALA A 340 34.46 -15.94 -15.01
C ALA A 340 35.72 -15.61 -14.17
N GLY A 341 35.50 -15.13 -12.94
CA GLY A 341 36.56 -14.70 -12.03
C GLY A 341 37.23 -13.35 -12.41
N LYS A 342 36.72 -12.66 -13.44
CA LYS A 342 37.19 -11.33 -13.82
C LYS A 342 36.10 -10.27 -13.65
N HIS A 343 36.51 -9.01 -13.71
CA HIS A 343 35.64 -7.83 -13.65
C HIS A 343 36.14 -6.74 -14.61
N THR A 344 35.30 -5.76 -14.91
CA THR A 344 35.72 -4.54 -15.62
C THR A 344 36.79 -3.82 -14.80
N PRO A 345 37.92 -3.43 -15.43
CA PRO A 345 38.95 -2.65 -14.74
C PRO A 345 38.41 -1.35 -14.15
N ALA A 346 38.91 -0.96 -12.97
CA ALA A 346 38.47 0.25 -12.28
C ALA A 346 38.62 1.51 -13.15
N ASP A 347 39.73 1.66 -13.89
CA ASP A 347 39.98 2.83 -14.75
C ASP A 347 38.98 2.91 -15.93
N GLU A 348 38.56 1.76 -16.46
CA GLU A 348 37.54 1.71 -17.51
C GLU A 348 36.18 2.16 -16.96
N PHE A 349 35.81 1.71 -15.76
CA PHE A 349 34.60 2.16 -15.10
C PHE A 349 34.65 3.65 -14.76
N LYS A 350 35.77 4.17 -14.23
CA LYS A 350 35.99 5.61 -13.99
C LYS A 350 35.76 6.44 -15.25
N LYS A 351 36.31 5.98 -16.36
CA LYS A 351 36.16 6.67 -17.66
C LYS A 351 34.68 6.71 -18.08
N ALA A 352 33.96 5.63 -17.92
CA ALA A 352 32.52 5.57 -18.24
C ALA A 352 31.71 6.50 -17.34
N VAL A 353 32.01 6.54 -16.04
CA VAL A 353 31.34 7.45 -15.06
C VAL A 353 31.62 8.90 -15.42
N GLY A 354 32.88 9.25 -15.77
CA GLY A 354 33.24 10.62 -16.16
C GLY A 354 32.62 11.09 -17.47
N ALA A 355 32.14 10.16 -18.32
CA ALA A 355 31.48 10.46 -19.57
C ALA A 355 29.93 10.52 -19.44
N ALA A 356 29.37 10.38 -18.21
CA ALA A 356 27.93 10.42 -18.00
C ALA A 356 27.36 11.81 -18.38
N PRO A 357 26.30 11.85 -19.21
CA PRO A 357 25.72 13.13 -19.66
C PRO A 357 25.24 13.98 -18.48
N GLY A 358 25.44 15.29 -18.57
CA GLY A 358 25.02 16.27 -17.55
C GLY A 358 25.81 16.23 -16.24
N TRP A 359 26.70 15.25 -16.04
CA TRP A 359 27.52 15.11 -14.82
C TRP A 359 28.90 15.73 -14.97
N THR A 360 29.28 16.56 -14.00
CA THR A 360 30.64 17.12 -13.88
C THR A 360 31.10 16.98 -12.43
N ALA A 361 32.10 16.10 -12.22
CA ALA A 361 32.73 15.93 -10.91
C ALA A 361 33.61 17.14 -10.59
N THR A 362 33.45 17.70 -9.39
CA THR A 362 34.30 18.79 -8.88
C THR A 362 35.33 18.29 -7.85
N ARG A 363 34.96 17.22 -7.10
CA ARG A 363 35.84 16.65 -6.08
C ARG A 363 35.49 15.18 -5.85
N VAL A 364 36.48 14.31 -5.91
CA VAL A 364 36.36 12.91 -5.49
C VAL A 364 36.48 12.85 -3.97
N LEU A 365 35.52 12.17 -3.32
CA LEU A 365 35.43 12.00 -1.88
C LEU A 365 35.87 10.61 -1.44
N GLU A 366 35.58 9.59 -2.25
CA GLU A 366 35.97 8.19 -2.05
C GLU A 366 36.31 7.58 -3.42
N ASP A 367 37.38 6.78 -3.48
CA ASP A 367 37.77 6.01 -4.65
C ASP A 367 38.42 4.74 -4.11
N ALA A 368 37.70 3.66 -4.05
CA ALA A 368 38.13 2.45 -3.37
C ALA A 368 37.61 1.18 -4.06
N GLU A 369 38.54 0.23 -4.14
CA GLU A 369 38.25 -1.15 -4.44
C GLU A 369 38.13 -1.93 -3.12
N THR A 370 37.11 -2.76 -2.99
CA THR A 370 36.87 -3.53 -1.78
C THR A 370 36.19 -4.87 -2.13
N THR A 371 36.02 -5.68 -1.11
CA THR A 371 35.31 -6.94 -1.23
C THR A 371 34.05 -6.86 -0.39
N SER A 372 32.90 -7.23 -0.95
CA SER A 372 31.65 -7.30 -0.22
C SER A 372 31.71 -8.42 0.87
N PRO A 373 30.83 -8.42 1.89
CA PRO A 373 30.83 -9.42 2.95
C PRO A 373 30.75 -10.88 2.48
N ASP A 374 30.15 -11.11 1.32
CA ASP A 374 30.03 -12.42 0.67
C ASP A 374 31.16 -12.75 -0.32
N GLY A 375 32.26 -11.96 -0.31
CA GLY A 375 33.47 -12.19 -1.10
C GLY A 375 33.42 -11.69 -2.55
N ARG A 376 32.39 -10.97 -2.95
CA ARG A 376 32.30 -10.38 -4.31
C ARG A 376 33.17 -9.13 -4.42
N TRP A 377 33.75 -8.93 -5.57
CA TRP A 377 34.49 -7.70 -5.88
C TRP A 377 33.54 -6.51 -6.00
N LEU A 378 33.89 -5.38 -5.39
CA LEU A 378 33.15 -4.13 -5.42
C LEU A 378 34.13 -2.97 -5.60
N TYR A 379 33.85 -2.13 -6.60
CA TYR A 379 34.52 -0.85 -6.79
C TYR A 379 33.55 0.30 -6.56
N ARG A 380 33.97 1.30 -5.78
CA ARG A 380 33.13 2.43 -5.37
C ARG A 380 33.84 3.75 -5.58
N ILE A 381 33.17 4.69 -6.22
CA ILE A 381 33.56 6.10 -6.34
C ILE A 381 32.46 6.95 -5.73
N VAL A 382 32.81 7.89 -4.86
CA VAL A 382 31.92 8.95 -4.39
C VAL A 382 32.50 10.28 -4.79
N ALA A 383 31.72 11.12 -5.46
CA ALA A 383 32.15 12.42 -5.91
C ALA A 383 31.08 13.49 -5.65
N ALA A 384 31.53 14.66 -5.24
CA ALA A 384 30.72 15.87 -5.28
C ALA A 384 30.88 16.53 -6.65
N GLY A 385 29.82 17.09 -7.18
CA GLY A 385 29.82 17.70 -8.49
C GLY A 385 28.52 18.41 -8.81
N LYS A 386 28.25 18.55 -10.09
CA LYS A 386 27.02 19.15 -10.61
C LYS A 386 26.35 18.20 -11.61
N MET A 387 25.02 18.17 -11.54
CA MET A 387 24.15 17.58 -12.54
C MET A 387 23.27 18.70 -13.09
N ASP A 388 23.43 19.04 -14.37
CA ASP A 388 22.70 20.15 -15.01
C ASP A 388 22.73 21.44 -14.14
N GLU A 389 23.94 21.84 -13.71
CA GLU A 389 24.26 22.98 -12.84
C GLU A 389 23.81 22.86 -11.37
N LEU A 390 23.02 21.85 -11.00
CA LEU A 390 22.62 21.62 -9.61
C LEU A 390 23.71 20.87 -8.81
N PRO A 391 24.03 21.30 -7.59
CA PRO A 391 24.99 20.59 -6.76
C PRO A 391 24.45 19.22 -6.33
N VAL A 392 25.20 18.16 -6.60
CA VAL A 392 24.83 16.78 -6.32
C VAL A 392 26.05 16.02 -5.78
N VAL A 393 25.82 15.11 -4.85
CA VAL A 393 26.78 14.05 -4.52
C VAL A 393 26.32 12.78 -5.22
N GLN A 394 27.23 12.15 -5.96
CA GLN A 394 26.95 10.86 -6.59
C GLN A 394 27.90 9.78 -6.03
N SER A 395 27.33 8.59 -5.86
CA SER A 395 28.08 7.37 -5.55
C SER A 395 27.89 6.39 -6.69
N PHE A 396 28.97 5.96 -7.31
CA PHE A 396 28.99 4.98 -8.39
C PHE A 396 29.60 3.68 -7.86
N ASN A 397 28.92 2.59 -8.05
CA ASN A 397 29.33 1.29 -7.55
C ASN A 397 29.30 0.28 -8.69
N LEU A 398 30.35 -0.50 -8.86
CA LEU A 398 30.39 -1.62 -9.79
C LEU A 398 30.63 -2.90 -8.99
N LEU A 399 29.67 -3.80 -9.05
CA LEU A 399 29.69 -5.10 -8.36
C LEU A 399 29.90 -6.20 -9.39
N ALA A 400 30.81 -7.15 -9.13
CA ALA A 400 31.05 -8.31 -9.98
C ALA A 400 30.84 -9.62 -9.23
N GLY A 401 30.10 -10.53 -9.86
CA GLY A 401 29.89 -11.89 -9.41
C GLY A 401 30.96 -12.86 -9.92
N ALA A 402 31.08 -14.03 -9.32
CA ALA A 402 32.09 -15.04 -9.65
C ALA A 402 32.04 -15.55 -11.12
N GLN A 403 30.88 -15.47 -11.78
CA GLN A 403 30.70 -15.86 -13.18
C GLN A 403 30.90 -14.72 -14.19
N GLY A 404 31.43 -13.57 -13.71
CA GLY A 404 31.67 -12.38 -14.53
C GLY A 404 30.42 -11.54 -14.78
N ASP A 405 29.26 -11.90 -14.21
CA ASP A 405 28.06 -11.05 -14.24
C ASP A 405 28.34 -9.79 -13.41
N GLN A 406 27.92 -8.63 -13.92
CA GLN A 406 28.22 -7.35 -13.27
C GLN A 406 26.98 -6.45 -13.24
N ALA A 407 26.89 -5.61 -12.21
CA ALA A 407 25.88 -4.57 -12.08
C ALA A 407 26.52 -3.26 -11.64
N ALA A 408 26.12 -2.17 -12.28
CA ALA A 408 26.46 -0.83 -11.85
C ALA A 408 25.28 -0.20 -11.11
N VAL A 409 25.56 0.45 -9.97
CA VAL A 409 24.58 1.18 -9.18
C VAL A 409 25.05 2.59 -8.96
N THR A 410 24.26 3.56 -9.43
CA THR A 410 24.53 4.98 -9.22
C THR A 410 23.51 5.54 -8.24
N PHE A 411 23.99 6.23 -7.20
CA PHE A 411 23.15 7.00 -6.30
C PHE A 411 23.38 8.50 -6.56
N ALA A 412 22.30 9.25 -6.60
CA ALA A 412 22.33 10.71 -6.70
C ALA A 412 21.51 11.32 -5.54
N MET A 413 22.12 12.28 -4.85
CA MET A 413 21.49 12.95 -3.70
C MET A 413 21.98 14.39 -3.57
N LYS A 414 21.17 15.26 -2.98
CA LYS A 414 21.61 16.59 -2.60
C LYS A 414 22.69 16.50 -1.51
N PRO A 415 23.66 17.44 -1.47
CA PRO A 415 24.74 17.42 -0.46
C PRO A 415 24.25 17.37 0.99
N GLU A 416 23.17 18.08 1.32
CA GLU A 416 22.55 18.10 2.63
C GLU A 416 21.88 16.80 3.04
N LYS A 417 21.57 15.92 2.07
CA LYS A 417 20.92 14.62 2.29
C LYS A 417 21.89 13.46 2.49
N VAL A 418 23.18 13.66 2.30
CA VAL A 418 24.21 12.59 2.43
C VAL A 418 24.14 11.89 3.80
N LYS A 419 23.96 12.65 4.89
CA LYS A 419 23.80 12.06 6.23
C LYS A 419 22.51 11.23 6.37
N ALA A 420 21.43 11.67 5.72
CA ALA A 420 20.15 10.96 5.77
C ALA A 420 20.18 9.65 4.99
N VAL A 421 21.01 9.52 3.96
CA VAL A 421 21.21 8.23 3.27
C VAL A 421 21.86 7.21 4.21
N GLY A 422 22.82 7.62 5.03
CA GLY A 422 23.52 6.75 5.99
C GLY A 422 24.24 5.60 5.27
N THR A 423 23.88 4.35 5.58
CA THR A 423 24.43 3.11 4.98
C THR A 423 23.52 2.51 3.90
N ARG A 424 22.33 3.10 3.65
CA ARG A 424 21.29 2.52 2.78
C ARG A 424 21.75 2.32 1.33
N ASP A 425 22.67 3.13 0.83
CA ASP A 425 23.29 2.95 -0.48
C ASP A 425 24.15 1.69 -0.55
N ARG A 426 24.98 1.44 0.47
CA ARG A 426 25.81 0.22 0.55
C ARG A 426 24.96 -1.02 0.75
N GLU A 427 23.94 -0.95 1.58
CA GLU A 427 22.98 -2.04 1.81
C GLU A 427 22.27 -2.44 0.53
N LEU A 428 21.80 -1.48 -0.28
CA LEU A 428 21.16 -1.76 -1.56
C LEU A 428 22.12 -2.41 -2.57
N VAL A 429 23.40 -1.98 -2.63
CA VAL A 429 24.43 -2.60 -3.49
C VAL A 429 24.71 -4.04 -3.05
N GLN A 430 24.83 -4.28 -1.74
CA GLN A 430 25.10 -5.62 -1.18
C GLN A 430 23.95 -6.59 -1.41
N ALA A 431 22.71 -6.07 -1.50
CA ALA A 431 21.52 -6.87 -1.71
C ALA A 431 21.39 -7.44 -3.15
N ILE A 432 22.18 -6.95 -4.10
CA ILE A 432 22.19 -7.46 -5.47
C ILE A 432 22.78 -8.87 -5.46
N ALA A 433 22.10 -9.80 -6.10
CA ALA A 433 22.57 -11.18 -6.31
C ALA A 433 22.58 -11.51 -7.80
N PHE A 434 23.58 -12.25 -8.22
CA PHE A 434 23.67 -12.77 -9.58
C PHE A 434 23.20 -14.20 -9.67
N PRO A 435 22.76 -14.67 -10.86
CA PRO A 435 22.30 -16.04 -11.05
C PRO A 435 23.38 -17.05 -10.62
N LYS A 436 22.96 -18.09 -9.89
CA LYS A 436 23.78 -19.27 -9.67
C LYS A 436 23.59 -20.19 -10.86
N LYS A 437 24.66 -20.63 -11.48
CA LYS A 437 24.59 -21.71 -12.48
C LYS A 437 24.36 -23.05 -11.79
#